data_6651767f551384c4a991e8aee2da10cc
#
_entry.id   6651767f551384c4a991e8aee2da10cc
#
_cell.length_a   1.000
_cell.length_b   1.000
_cell.length_c   1.000
_cell.angle_alpha   90.00
_cell.angle_beta   90.00
_cell.angle_gamma   90.00
#
_symmetry.space_group_name_H-M   'P 1'
#
loop_
_entity.id
_entity.type
_entity.pdbx_description
1 polymer ?
#
loop_
_entity_poly.entity_id
_entity_poly.type
_entity_poly.pdbx_seq_one_letter_code
_entity_poly.pdbx_strand_id
1 'polypeptide(L)'
;MVREYVAQYGGTASSVNADVAEAYSVGQVVAQAVKATGGTNNAKIISYLHSGVTLDSVQGPVRFDALGENGAAASFVFQWQQNNFNQVLPAHDTGSKQIIATKPPWNS
;
A
#
# COMPACT_ATOMS: atom_id res chain seq x y z
N MET A 1 -9.92 8.10 0.19
CA MET A 1 -10.08 6.65 -0.09
C MET A 1 -10.90 5.95 0.99
N VAL A 2 -10.43 5.80 2.26
CA VAL A 2 -11.16 5.03 3.32
C VAL A 2 -12.60 5.52 3.51
N ARG A 3 -12.81 6.83 3.71
CA ARG A 3 -14.15 7.40 3.91
C ARG A 3 -15.10 7.17 2.72
N GLU A 4 -14.60 7.31 1.51
CA GLU A 4 -15.36 7.09 0.28
C GLU A 4 -15.72 5.61 0.10
N TYR A 5 -14.77 4.72 0.38
CA TYR A 5 -15.00 3.28 0.35
C TYR A 5 -16.12 2.88 1.32
N VAL A 6 -16.03 3.32 2.58
CA VAL A 6 -17.04 3.02 3.59
C VAL A 6 -18.41 3.62 3.23
N ALA A 7 -18.43 4.81 2.66
CA ALA A 7 -19.69 5.45 2.21
C ALA A 7 -20.35 4.66 1.07
N GLN A 8 -19.58 4.04 0.18
CA GLN A 8 -20.12 3.31 -0.97
C GLN A 8 -20.43 1.84 -0.67
N TYR A 9 -19.60 1.18 0.14
CA TYR A 9 -19.68 -0.27 0.36
C TYR A 9 -20.09 -0.66 1.78
N GLY A 10 -20.24 0.30 2.67
CA GLY A 10 -20.57 0.06 4.09
C GLY A 10 -19.35 -0.38 4.91
N GLY A 11 -19.61 -0.80 6.14
CA GLY A 11 -18.57 -1.18 7.09
C GLY A 11 -18.01 -0.01 7.90
N THR A 12 -16.79 -0.16 8.37
CA THR A 12 -16.06 0.84 9.17
C THR A 12 -14.67 1.08 8.56
N ALA A 13 -13.96 2.09 9.06
CA ALA A 13 -12.58 2.33 8.63
C ALA A 13 -11.66 1.11 8.83
N SER A 14 -11.90 0.31 9.87
CA SER A 14 -11.17 -0.92 10.15
C SER A 14 -11.48 -2.08 9.20
N SER A 15 -12.55 -1.98 8.40
CA SER A 15 -12.87 -2.95 7.35
C SER A 15 -12.00 -2.77 6.11
N VAL A 16 -11.34 -1.61 5.97
CA VAL A 16 -10.48 -1.29 4.83
C VAL A 16 -9.08 -1.82 5.12
N ASN A 17 -8.82 -3.04 4.68
CA ASN A 17 -7.55 -3.72 4.88
C ASN A 17 -6.51 -3.37 3.79
N ALA A 18 -5.34 -3.99 3.87
CA ALA A 18 -4.24 -3.78 2.92
C ALA A 18 -4.64 -4.13 1.48
N ASP A 19 -5.41 -5.21 1.27
CA ASP A 19 -5.81 -5.67 -0.06
C ASP A 19 -6.70 -4.65 -0.77
N VAL A 20 -7.60 -3.99 -0.02
CA VAL A 20 -8.43 -2.89 -0.55
C VAL A 20 -7.55 -1.71 -0.96
N ALA A 21 -6.55 -1.36 -0.15
CA ALA A 21 -5.62 -0.27 -0.47
C ALA A 21 -4.73 -0.61 -1.68
N GLU A 22 -4.29 -1.86 -1.81
CA GLU A 22 -3.54 -2.35 -2.98
C GLU A 22 -4.37 -2.27 -4.26
N ALA A 23 -5.57 -2.81 -4.25
CA ALA A 23 -6.46 -2.76 -5.40
C ALA A 23 -6.74 -1.31 -5.84
N TYR A 24 -6.93 -0.40 -4.89
CA TYR A 24 -7.10 1.02 -5.19
C TYR A 24 -5.83 1.64 -5.79
N SER A 25 -4.65 1.31 -5.24
CA SER A 25 -3.35 1.76 -5.76
C SER A 25 -3.11 1.31 -7.20
N VAL A 26 -3.47 0.07 -7.54
CA VAL A 26 -3.40 -0.43 -8.93
C VAL A 26 -4.23 0.43 -9.86
N GLY A 27 -5.47 0.74 -9.47
CA GLY A 27 -6.35 1.64 -10.23
C GLY A 27 -5.74 3.03 -10.44
N GLN A 28 -5.12 3.60 -9.40
CA GLN A 28 -4.44 4.90 -9.50
C GLN A 28 -3.25 4.87 -10.46
N VAL A 29 -2.42 3.84 -10.39
CA VAL A 29 -1.26 3.65 -11.28
C VAL A 29 -1.71 3.52 -12.73
N VAL A 30 -2.71 2.67 -13.01
CA VAL A 30 -3.26 2.49 -14.36
C VAL A 30 -3.85 3.78 -14.89
N ALA A 31 -4.63 4.50 -14.10
CA ALA A 31 -5.24 5.77 -14.53
C ALA A 31 -4.19 6.83 -14.88
N GLN A 32 -3.12 6.95 -14.10
CA GLN A 32 -2.00 7.85 -14.39
C GLN A 32 -1.28 7.45 -15.68
N ALA A 33 -1.03 6.16 -15.86
CA ALA A 33 -0.36 5.66 -17.07
C ALA A 33 -1.21 5.88 -18.33
N VAL A 34 -2.51 5.59 -18.29
CA VAL A 34 -3.45 5.84 -19.40
C VAL A 34 -3.49 7.32 -19.75
N LYS A 35 -3.56 8.20 -18.73
CA LYS A 35 -3.55 9.65 -18.94
C LYS A 35 -2.26 10.12 -19.59
N ALA A 36 -1.11 9.63 -19.15
CA ALA A 36 0.20 10.01 -19.64
C ALA A 36 0.45 9.53 -21.08
N THR A 37 -0.01 8.32 -21.42
CA THR A 37 0.19 7.71 -22.75
C THR A 37 -0.90 8.07 -23.76
N GLY A 38 -1.97 8.71 -23.31
CA GLY A 38 -3.10 9.14 -24.14
C GLY A 38 -4.01 7.99 -24.59
N GLY A 39 -4.00 6.84 -23.92
CA GLY A 39 -4.85 5.71 -24.27
C GLY A 39 -4.48 4.41 -23.59
N THR A 40 -5.12 3.32 -24.01
CA THR A 40 -5.04 1.98 -23.41
C THR A 40 -4.12 1.02 -24.18
N ASN A 41 -3.19 1.53 -24.98
CA ASN A 41 -2.23 0.68 -25.69
C ASN A 41 -1.23 0.07 -24.69
N ASN A 42 -1.27 -1.25 -24.54
CA ASN A 42 -0.47 -1.97 -23.54
C ASN A 42 1.04 -1.73 -23.68
N ALA A 43 1.57 -1.72 -24.92
CA ALA A 43 3.00 -1.52 -25.15
C ALA A 43 3.46 -0.12 -24.69
N LYS A 44 2.64 0.91 -24.96
CA LYS A 44 2.92 2.27 -24.49
C LYS A 44 2.83 2.40 -22.97
N ILE A 45 1.83 1.76 -22.36
CA ILE A 45 1.67 1.74 -20.89
C ILE A 45 2.87 1.05 -20.24
N ILE A 46 3.25 -0.12 -20.72
CA ILE A 46 4.41 -0.86 -20.19
C ILE A 46 5.69 -0.03 -20.33
N SER A 47 5.96 0.54 -21.50
CA SER A 47 7.12 1.41 -21.70
C SER A 47 7.12 2.61 -20.75
N TYR A 48 5.97 3.23 -20.53
CA TYR A 48 5.84 4.35 -19.61
C TYR A 48 6.12 3.93 -18.17
N LEU A 49 5.55 2.82 -17.71
CA LEU A 49 5.77 2.31 -16.36
C LEU A 49 7.24 1.95 -16.10
N HIS A 50 7.95 1.39 -17.10
CA HIS A 50 9.37 1.06 -17.02
C HIS A 50 10.33 2.24 -17.32
N SER A 51 9.81 3.44 -17.57
CA SER A 51 10.66 4.62 -17.85
C SER A 51 11.34 5.20 -16.61
N GLY A 52 11.12 4.64 -15.43
CA GLY A 52 11.60 5.16 -14.16
C GLY A 52 10.76 6.31 -13.60
N VAL A 53 9.55 6.52 -14.17
CA VAL A 53 8.58 7.48 -13.64
C VAL A 53 8.16 7.10 -12.22
N THR A 54 7.99 8.10 -11.38
CA THR A 54 7.38 7.92 -10.06
C THR A 54 5.91 8.31 -10.13
N LEU A 55 5.05 7.41 -9.71
CA LEU A 55 3.61 7.56 -9.67
C LEU A 55 3.11 7.64 -8.24
N ASP A 56 2.01 8.31 -8.02
CA ASP A 56 1.41 8.44 -6.69
C ASP A 56 0.36 7.34 -6.45
N SER A 57 0.35 6.83 -5.22
CA SER A 57 -0.71 5.94 -4.77
C SER A 57 -1.07 6.19 -3.32
N VAL A 58 -2.22 5.65 -2.87
CA VAL A 58 -2.63 5.73 -1.46
C VAL A 58 -1.70 4.97 -0.51
N GLN A 59 -0.86 4.07 -1.05
CA GLN A 59 0.14 3.33 -0.29
C GLN A 59 1.54 3.96 -0.37
N GLY A 60 1.66 5.11 -1.02
CA GLY A 60 2.93 5.80 -1.23
C GLY A 60 3.40 5.78 -2.68
N PRO A 61 4.64 6.20 -2.94
CA PRO A 61 5.18 6.29 -4.28
C PRO A 61 5.36 4.91 -4.92
N VAL A 62 5.10 4.84 -6.24
CA VAL A 62 5.30 3.63 -7.05
C VAL A 62 6.29 3.96 -8.15
N ARG A 63 7.36 3.18 -8.24
CA ARG A 63 8.38 3.30 -9.28
C ARG A 63 8.90 1.92 -9.66
N PHE A 64 8.57 1.51 -10.86
CA PHE A 64 9.01 0.20 -11.36
C PHE A 64 10.44 0.23 -11.89
N ASP A 65 11.19 -0.80 -11.56
CA ASP A 65 12.51 -1.07 -12.12
C ASP A 65 12.42 -1.86 -13.44
N ALA A 66 13.55 -2.29 -13.95
CA ALA A 66 13.62 -3.07 -15.18
C ALA A 66 12.97 -4.46 -15.08
N LEU A 67 12.85 -5.00 -13.87
CA LEU A 67 12.19 -6.29 -13.59
C LEU A 67 10.68 -6.13 -13.34
N GLY A 68 10.20 -4.89 -13.23
CA GLY A 68 8.81 -4.59 -12.91
C GLY A 68 8.51 -4.58 -11.41
N GLU A 69 9.54 -4.56 -10.56
CA GLU A 69 9.38 -4.46 -9.12
C GLU A 69 9.24 -3.00 -8.68
N ASN A 70 8.38 -2.74 -7.69
CA ASN A 70 8.26 -1.40 -7.12
C ASN A 70 9.41 -1.12 -6.15
N GLY A 71 10.51 -0.57 -6.66
CA GLY A 71 11.68 -0.20 -5.85
C GLY A 71 11.45 0.96 -4.87
N ALA A 72 10.32 1.67 -4.97
CA ALA A 72 9.94 2.72 -4.05
C ALA A 72 9.04 2.24 -2.89
N ALA A 73 8.63 0.96 -2.91
CA ALA A 73 7.77 0.40 -1.88
C ALA A 73 8.46 0.39 -0.51
N ALA A 74 7.72 0.79 0.53
CA ALA A 74 8.13 0.61 1.90
C ALA A 74 7.55 -0.69 2.46
N SER A 75 8.35 -1.44 3.21
CA SER A 75 7.89 -2.61 3.93
C SER A 75 7.55 -2.25 5.37
N PHE A 76 6.43 -2.75 5.85
CA PHE A 76 5.97 -2.54 7.22
C PHE A 76 5.87 -3.88 7.94
N VAL A 77 6.20 -3.88 9.24
CA VAL A 77 6.00 -5.03 10.10
C VAL A 77 4.98 -4.69 11.16
N PHE A 78 4.02 -5.58 11.34
CA PHE A 78 2.95 -5.43 12.33
C PHE A 78 3.06 -6.53 13.38
N GLN A 79 2.60 -6.23 14.57
CA GLN A 79 2.53 -7.18 15.69
C GLN A 79 1.18 -7.06 16.40
N TRP A 80 0.59 -8.19 16.70
CA TRP A 80 -0.56 -8.23 17.61
C TRP A 80 -0.11 -7.93 19.03
N GLN A 81 -0.63 -6.85 19.60
CA GLN A 81 -0.36 -6.41 20.97
C GLN A 81 -1.67 -6.06 21.64
N GLN A 82 -2.05 -6.75 22.70
CA GLN A 82 -3.29 -6.51 23.45
C GLN A 82 -4.53 -6.43 22.52
N ASN A 83 -4.69 -7.41 21.65
CA ASN A 83 -5.76 -7.52 20.66
C ASN A 83 -5.80 -6.39 19.60
N ASN A 84 -4.74 -5.60 19.49
CA ASN A 84 -4.58 -4.60 18.43
C ASN A 84 -3.46 -5.00 17.46
N PHE A 85 -3.72 -4.81 16.18
CA PHE A 85 -2.74 -5.02 15.12
C PHE A 85 -1.95 -3.73 14.91
N ASN A 86 -0.80 -3.63 15.57
CA ASN A 86 0.02 -2.42 15.61
C ASN A 86 1.21 -2.52 14.67
N GLN A 87 1.49 -1.47 13.93
CA GLN A 87 2.76 -1.33 13.22
C GLN A 87 3.90 -1.21 14.26
N VAL A 88 4.98 -1.94 14.02
CA VAL A 88 6.18 -1.91 14.88
C VAL A 88 7.45 -1.55 14.11
N LEU A 89 7.48 -1.74 12.80
CA LEU A 89 8.56 -1.29 11.93
C LEU A 89 7.99 -0.61 10.67
N PRO A 90 8.66 0.43 10.16
CA PRO A 90 9.82 1.14 10.74
C PRO A 90 9.49 1.79 12.09
N ALA A 91 10.43 1.67 13.03
CA ALA A 91 10.21 2.15 14.41
C ALA A 91 10.11 3.68 14.54
N HIS A 92 10.62 4.41 13.55
CA HIS A 92 10.60 5.87 13.52
C HIS A 92 9.31 6.45 12.93
N ASP A 93 8.43 5.62 12.36
CA ASP A 93 7.17 6.08 11.81
C ASP A 93 6.22 6.56 12.91
N THR A 94 5.52 7.65 12.61
CA THR A 94 4.49 8.18 13.52
C THR A 94 3.41 7.13 13.77
N GLY A 95 3.22 6.77 15.04
CA GLY A 95 2.25 5.75 15.46
C GLY A 95 2.78 4.35 15.58
N SER A 96 4.02 4.07 15.16
CA SER A 96 4.67 2.78 15.41
C SER A 96 4.77 2.51 16.91
N LYS A 97 4.49 1.26 17.31
CA LYS A 97 4.61 0.80 18.68
C LYS A 97 5.92 0.06 18.87
N GLN A 98 6.42 0.03 20.12
CA GLN A 98 7.60 -0.74 20.45
C GLN A 98 7.35 -2.24 20.25
N ILE A 99 8.33 -2.95 19.68
CA ILE A 99 8.27 -4.41 19.55
C ILE A 99 8.25 -5.06 20.92
N ILE A 100 7.33 -6.01 21.12
CA ILE A 100 7.35 -6.91 22.26
C ILE A 100 8.16 -8.15 21.85
N ALA A 101 9.43 -8.19 22.27
CA ALA A 101 10.36 -9.25 21.87
C ALA A 101 10.14 -10.56 22.66
N THR A 102 9.68 -10.46 23.90
CA THR A 102 9.43 -11.63 24.76
C THR A 102 8.01 -12.13 24.54
N LYS A 103 7.89 -13.36 24.07
CA LYS A 103 6.58 -14.02 23.91
C LYS A 103 5.97 -14.29 25.29
N PRO A 104 4.76 -13.82 25.58
CA PRO A 104 4.07 -14.18 26.80
C PRO A 104 3.72 -15.68 26.83
N PRO A 105 3.48 -16.27 28.02
CA PRO A 105 2.95 -17.63 28.13
C PRO A 105 1.65 -17.81 27.34
N TRP A 106 1.43 -19.01 26.82
CA TRP A 106 0.23 -19.32 26.02
C TRP A 106 -1.09 -19.20 26.78
N ASN A 107 -1.02 -19.24 28.11
CA ASN A 107 -2.17 -19.30 29.02
C ASN A 107 -2.33 -18.02 29.86
N SER A 108 -1.80 -16.91 29.38
CA SER A 108 -1.93 -15.60 30.03
C SER A 108 -3.02 -14.75 29.39
#